data_af21e93d9933a567322e8dc425660e5e
#
_entry.id   af21e93d9933a567322e8dc425660e5e
#
_cell.length_a   1.000
_cell.length_b   1.000
_cell.length_c   1.000
_cell.angle_alpha   90.00
_cell.angle_beta   90.00
_cell.angle_gamma   90.00
#
_symmetry.space_group_name_H-M   'P 1'
#
loop_
_entity.id
_entity.type
_entity.pdbx_description
1 polymer ?
#
loop_
_entity_poly.entity_id
_entity_poly.type
_entity_poly.pdbx_seq_one_letter_code
_entity_poly.pdbx_strand_id
1 'polypeptide(L)'
;MLLLSANSTPTLLNLRDSKIEVLKNIQGDTDENTILWIPGQRILIAGAVVVNNMHVYTAETDSKAREKWLNSLNKIRELKPSVVIPGHSKVGAPLDASTAVDFTENYLLVFEEELKKAKDPDSLINAMKERFPSADFLLALERGAKANVKPGQTTDDLVDRAFVAGCEGPNQSPRDGCQ
;
A
#
# COMPACT_ATOMS: atom_id res chain seq x y z
N MET A 1 16.74 18.07 1.64
CA MET A 1 15.78 17.87 0.53
C MET A 1 15.66 16.38 0.32
N LEU A 2 14.63 15.78 0.91
CA LEU A 2 14.36 14.34 0.80
C LEU A 2 13.57 14.11 -0.50
N LEU A 3 14.10 13.30 -1.40
CA LEU A 3 13.46 12.93 -2.66
C LEU A 3 12.57 11.70 -2.39
N LEU A 4 11.26 11.85 -2.43
CA LEU A 4 10.30 10.74 -2.34
C LEU A 4 10.37 9.79 -3.54
N SER A 5 10.88 10.26 -4.68
CA SER A 5 11.17 9.45 -5.85
C SER A 5 12.68 9.32 -6.05
N ALA A 6 13.15 8.12 -6.31
CA ALA A 6 14.57 7.81 -6.45
C ALA A 6 15.27 8.56 -7.61
N ASN A 7 14.53 9.14 -8.58
CA ASN A 7 15.10 9.68 -9.82
C ASN A 7 14.39 10.92 -10.42
N SER A 8 13.54 11.65 -9.70
CA SER A 8 12.91 12.83 -10.29
C SER A 8 12.99 14.06 -9.39
N THR A 9 13.53 15.15 -9.92
CA THR A 9 13.43 16.47 -9.30
C THR A 9 11.95 16.85 -9.23
N PRO A 10 11.43 17.29 -8.05
CA PRO A 10 10.03 17.68 -7.94
C PRO A 10 9.72 18.84 -8.89
N THR A 11 8.60 18.76 -9.56
CA THR A 11 8.08 19.89 -10.33
C THR A 11 7.59 20.94 -9.35
N LEU A 12 8.08 22.17 -9.47
CA LEU A 12 7.72 23.28 -8.59
C LEU A 12 6.63 24.12 -9.23
N LEU A 13 5.55 24.32 -8.49
CA LEU A 13 4.50 25.27 -8.83
C LEU A 13 4.55 26.43 -7.83
N ASN A 14 4.57 27.66 -8.32
CA ASN A 14 4.48 28.85 -7.47
C ASN A 14 3.06 29.40 -7.56
N LEU A 15 2.38 29.44 -6.43
CA LEU A 15 1.05 30.05 -6.31
C LEU A 15 1.14 31.21 -5.33
N ARG A 16 1.26 32.43 -5.86
CA ARG A 16 1.55 33.64 -5.05
C ARG A 16 2.81 33.40 -4.19
N ASP A 17 2.65 33.46 -2.86
CA ASP A 17 3.73 33.30 -1.89
C ASP A 17 3.94 31.83 -1.44
N SER A 18 3.21 30.89 -2.04
CA SER A 18 3.26 29.48 -1.68
C SER A 18 3.98 28.65 -2.73
N LYS A 19 4.95 27.86 -2.28
CA LYS A 19 5.64 26.86 -3.08
C LYS A 19 4.91 25.53 -2.93
N ILE A 20 4.58 24.90 -4.05
CA ILE A 20 3.99 23.56 -4.11
C ILE A 20 4.97 22.63 -4.83
N GLU A 21 5.33 21.56 -4.19
CA GLU A 21 6.17 20.50 -4.77
C GLU A 21 5.26 19.37 -5.27
N VAL A 22 5.33 19.09 -6.58
CA VAL A 22 4.62 17.98 -7.22
C VAL A 22 5.53 16.77 -7.22
N LEU A 23 5.18 15.76 -6.44
CA LEU A 23 5.94 14.53 -6.29
C LEU A 23 5.21 13.43 -7.07
N LYS A 24 5.89 12.89 -8.10
CA LYS A 24 5.33 11.92 -9.04
C LYS A 24 5.90 10.52 -8.80
N ASN A 25 5.27 9.51 -9.40
CA ASN A 25 5.69 8.11 -9.37
C ASN A 25 5.80 7.61 -7.93
N ILE A 26 4.81 7.95 -7.13
CA ILE A 26 4.68 7.48 -5.75
C ILE A 26 3.83 6.22 -5.76
N GLN A 27 4.36 5.14 -5.21
CA GLN A 27 3.58 3.92 -5.04
C GLN A 27 2.46 4.15 -4.03
N GLY A 28 1.24 3.88 -4.45
CA GLY A 28 0.01 3.83 -3.69
C GLY A 28 -0.82 2.65 -4.20
N ASP A 29 -2.11 2.86 -4.42
CA ASP A 29 -3.00 1.90 -5.08
C ASP A 29 -2.57 1.52 -6.50
N THR A 30 -1.79 2.40 -7.14
CA THR A 30 -1.02 2.17 -8.38
C THR A 30 0.44 2.62 -8.19
N ASP A 31 1.29 2.44 -9.18
CA ASP A 31 2.71 2.84 -9.15
C ASP A 31 2.98 4.27 -9.64
N GLU A 32 1.97 4.94 -10.19
CA GLU A 32 2.10 6.27 -10.83
C GLU A 32 1.37 7.39 -10.07
N ASN A 33 1.12 7.24 -8.77
CA ASN A 33 0.45 8.28 -8.01
C ASN A 33 1.26 9.58 -7.97
N THR A 34 0.54 10.70 -7.93
CA THR A 34 1.09 12.04 -7.74
C THR A 34 0.56 12.63 -6.45
N ILE A 35 1.44 13.17 -5.62
CA ILE A 35 1.10 13.86 -4.38
C ILE A 35 1.62 15.30 -4.43
N LEU A 36 0.97 16.20 -3.70
CA LEU A 36 1.36 17.60 -3.62
C LEU A 36 1.81 17.93 -2.20
N TRP A 37 3.04 18.45 -2.09
CA TRP A 37 3.59 18.90 -0.82
C TRP A 37 3.68 20.43 -0.76
N ILE A 38 3.17 21.03 0.30
CA ILE A 38 3.17 22.47 0.55
C ILE A 38 4.03 22.74 1.79
N PRO A 39 5.36 22.92 1.61
CA PRO A 39 6.31 22.96 2.73
C PRO A 39 6.02 24.06 3.74
N GLY A 40 5.63 25.26 3.26
CA GLY A 40 5.39 26.42 4.10
C GLY A 40 4.23 26.24 5.10
N GLN A 41 3.20 25.45 4.73
CA GLN A 41 2.06 25.11 5.56
C GLN A 41 2.15 23.72 6.18
N ARG A 42 3.12 22.91 5.77
CA ARG A 42 3.25 21.50 6.15
C ARG A 42 1.98 20.69 5.84
N ILE A 43 1.37 20.97 4.69
CA ILE A 43 0.19 20.28 4.19
C ILE A 43 0.61 19.33 3.06
N LEU A 44 0.17 18.08 3.14
CA LEU A 44 0.31 17.09 2.09
C LEU A 44 -1.07 16.74 1.52
N ILE A 45 -1.23 16.86 0.20
CA ILE A 45 -2.38 16.30 -0.53
C ILE A 45 -1.90 14.97 -1.09
N ALA A 46 -2.34 13.90 -0.46
CA ALA A 46 -1.77 12.57 -0.66
C ALA A 46 -2.49 11.71 -1.71
N GLY A 47 -3.65 12.15 -2.19
CA GLY A 47 -4.45 11.33 -3.12
C GLY A 47 -4.67 9.91 -2.61
N ALA A 48 -4.75 8.94 -3.51
CA ALA A 48 -5.00 7.53 -3.17
C ALA A 48 -3.83 6.84 -2.46
N VAL A 49 -2.68 7.52 -2.27
CA VAL A 49 -1.56 7.00 -1.46
C VAL A 49 -1.93 6.89 0.02
N VAL A 50 -2.83 7.75 0.50
CA VAL A 50 -3.31 7.74 1.88
C VAL A 50 -4.83 7.65 1.92
N VAL A 51 -5.32 6.73 2.73
CA VAL A 51 -6.74 6.46 2.97
C VAL A 51 -7.02 6.56 4.46
N ASN A 52 -8.17 7.07 4.88
CA ASN A 52 -8.51 7.21 6.29
C ASN A 52 -9.89 6.66 6.61
N ASN A 53 -9.95 5.65 7.49
CA ASN A 53 -11.17 4.96 7.92
C ASN A 53 -12.07 4.44 6.77
N MET A 54 -11.44 4.02 5.68
CA MET A 54 -12.08 3.34 4.56
C MET A 54 -11.26 2.12 4.15
N HIS A 55 -11.89 1.11 3.57
CA HIS A 55 -11.16 -0.01 2.99
C HIS A 55 -10.26 0.46 1.84
N VAL A 56 -9.01 0.03 1.87
CA VAL A 56 -8.00 0.43 0.89
C VAL A 56 -8.14 -0.38 -0.40
N TYR A 57 -8.04 0.28 -1.54
CA TYR A 57 -8.11 -0.37 -2.83
C TYR A 57 -6.78 -1.06 -3.16
N THR A 58 -6.75 -2.39 -3.11
CA THR A 58 -5.54 -3.21 -3.31
C THR A 58 -5.60 -4.06 -4.58
N ALA A 59 -6.61 -3.86 -5.44
CA ALA A 59 -6.83 -4.72 -6.60
C ALA A 59 -5.72 -4.64 -7.67
N GLU A 60 -5.01 -3.53 -7.73
CA GLU A 60 -3.93 -3.30 -8.70
C GLU A 60 -2.53 -3.43 -8.08
N THR A 61 -2.46 -4.00 -6.85
CA THR A 61 -1.19 -4.17 -6.14
C THR A 61 -0.95 -5.64 -5.79
N ASP A 62 0.25 -6.11 -6.07
CA ASP A 62 0.79 -7.34 -5.50
C ASP A 62 1.52 -7.07 -4.17
N SER A 63 2.06 -8.10 -3.54
CA SER A 63 2.79 -7.97 -2.26
C SER A 63 4.00 -7.05 -2.36
N LYS A 64 4.73 -7.06 -3.48
CA LYS A 64 5.89 -6.17 -3.70
C LYS A 64 5.47 -4.71 -3.88
N ALA A 65 4.35 -4.48 -4.56
CA ALA A 65 3.79 -3.13 -4.71
C ALA A 65 3.33 -2.59 -3.35
N ARG A 66 2.69 -3.40 -2.51
CA ARG A 66 2.28 -3.00 -1.15
C ARG A 66 3.48 -2.74 -0.23
N GLU A 67 4.57 -3.49 -0.35
CA GLU A 67 5.84 -3.17 0.34
C GLU A 67 6.39 -1.80 -0.09
N LYS A 68 6.39 -1.50 -1.39
CA LYS A 68 6.78 -0.17 -1.88
C LYS A 68 5.83 0.92 -1.38
N TRP A 69 4.54 0.60 -1.25
CA TRP A 69 3.55 1.53 -0.69
C TRP A 69 3.86 1.85 0.77
N LEU A 70 4.17 0.86 1.60
CA LEU A 70 4.65 1.07 2.97
C LEU A 70 5.88 1.98 3.01
N ASN A 71 6.83 1.78 2.09
CA ASN A 71 8.00 2.67 1.96
C ASN A 71 7.60 4.11 1.57
N SER A 72 6.57 4.29 0.74
CA SER A 72 6.04 5.62 0.40
C SER A 72 5.43 6.32 1.63
N LEU A 73 4.71 5.57 2.48
CA LEU A 73 4.16 6.11 3.74
C LEU A 73 5.27 6.55 4.71
N ASN A 74 6.36 5.78 4.81
CA ASN A 74 7.52 6.16 5.61
C ASN A 74 8.15 7.47 5.12
N LYS A 75 8.34 7.62 3.81
CA LYS A 75 8.83 8.87 3.21
C LYS A 75 7.89 10.05 3.44
N ILE A 76 6.57 9.83 3.44
CA ILE A 76 5.60 10.86 3.82
C ILE A 76 5.84 11.32 5.26
N ARG A 77 6.08 10.40 6.21
CA ARG A 77 6.41 10.76 7.59
C ARG A 77 7.68 11.61 7.72
N GLU A 78 8.68 11.33 6.87
CA GLU A 78 9.94 12.11 6.85
C GLU A 78 9.73 13.58 6.44
N LEU A 79 8.70 13.90 5.64
CA LEU A 79 8.31 15.28 5.33
C LEU A 79 7.75 16.00 6.57
N LYS A 80 7.34 15.29 7.61
CA LYS A 80 6.73 15.81 8.84
C LYS A 80 5.53 16.71 8.56
N PRO A 81 4.54 16.27 7.77
CA PRO A 81 3.34 17.06 7.54
C PRO A 81 2.59 17.27 8.85
N SER A 82 1.91 18.40 9.00
CA SER A 82 0.95 18.63 10.09
C SER A 82 -0.45 18.19 9.69
N VAL A 83 -0.76 18.32 8.40
CA VAL A 83 -2.04 17.93 7.80
C VAL A 83 -1.75 17.01 6.61
N VAL A 84 -2.48 15.91 6.53
CA VAL A 84 -2.52 15.04 5.34
C VAL A 84 -3.96 15.00 4.85
N ILE A 85 -4.15 15.33 3.58
CA ILE A 85 -5.43 15.23 2.89
C ILE A 85 -5.42 13.92 2.10
N PRO A 86 -6.11 12.88 2.59
CA PRO A 86 -6.20 11.59 1.91
C PRO A 86 -7.11 11.68 0.69
N GLY A 87 -6.92 10.78 -0.28
CA GLY A 87 -7.80 10.68 -1.45
C GLY A 87 -9.18 10.12 -1.09
N HIS A 88 -9.21 9.24 -0.09
CA HIS A 88 -10.43 8.65 0.42
C HIS A 88 -10.44 8.73 1.95
N SER A 89 -11.50 9.30 2.50
CA SER A 89 -11.67 9.47 3.94
C SER A 89 -13.13 9.34 4.34
N LYS A 90 -13.36 8.66 5.44
CA LYS A 90 -14.68 8.65 6.07
C LYS A 90 -15.04 10.07 6.53
N VAL A 91 -16.30 10.43 6.36
CA VAL A 91 -16.80 11.75 6.80
C VAL A 91 -16.53 11.94 8.29
N GLY A 92 -15.91 13.08 8.64
CA GLY A 92 -15.55 13.40 10.02
C GLY A 92 -14.27 12.75 10.55
N ALA A 93 -13.56 11.96 9.75
CA ALA A 93 -12.25 11.43 10.15
C ALA A 93 -11.23 12.58 10.29
N PRO A 94 -10.34 12.52 11.29
CA PRO A 94 -9.31 13.54 11.49
C PRO A 94 -8.35 13.64 10.29
N LEU A 95 -7.90 14.86 9.99
CA LEU A 95 -6.92 15.13 8.93
C LEU A 95 -5.49 15.30 9.46
N ASP A 96 -5.25 14.97 10.72
CA ASP A 96 -3.90 14.95 11.24
C ASP A 96 -3.06 13.86 10.55
N ALA A 97 -1.79 14.17 10.36
CA ALA A 97 -0.92 13.36 9.54
C ALA A 97 -0.72 11.93 10.08
N SER A 98 -0.64 11.78 11.40
CA SER A 98 -0.43 10.48 12.03
C SER A 98 -1.62 9.57 11.80
N THR A 99 -2.83 10.02 12.10
CA THR A 99 -4.04 9.20 12.04
C THR A 99 -4.26 8.58 10.64
N ALA A 100 -4.16 9.37 9.57
CA ALA A 100 -4.43 8.87 8.23
C ALA A 100 -3.31 7.95 7.70
N VAL A 101 -2.04 8.33 7.94
CA VAL A 101 -0.88 7.54 7.50
C VAL A 101 -0.80 6.24 8.27
N ASP A 102 -1.01 6.28 9.59
CA ASP A 102 -0.96 5.09 10.44
C ASP A 102 -2.13 4.13 10.15
N PHE A 103 -3.31 4.66 9.84
CA PHE A 103 -4.43 3.83 9.39
C PHE A 103 -4.10 3.08 8.09
N THR A 104 -3.56 3.78 7.08
CA THR A 104 -3.22 3.16 5.80
C THR A 104 -2.15 2.09 5.97
N GLU A 105 -1.10 2.38 6.74
CA GLU A 105 -0.03 1.42 7.03
C GLU A 105 -0.57 0.18 7.73
N ASN A 106 -1.31 0.36 8.83
CA ASN A 106 -1.90 -0.75 9.58
C ASN A 106 -2.82 -1.58 8.70
N TYR A 107 -3.62 -0.93 7.84
CA TYR A 107 -4.48 -1.65 6.91
C TYR A 107 -3.70 -2.55 5.95
N LEU A 108 -2.63 -2.04 5.34
CA LEU A 108 -1.80 -2.81 4.42
C LEU A 108 -1.09 -3.98 5.11
N LEU A 109 -0.58 -3.79 6.32
CA LEU A 109 0.06 -4.85 7.11
C LEU A 109 -0.94 -5.96 7.49
N VAL A 110 -2.13 -5.57 7.96
CA VAL A 110 -3.19 -6.52 8.30
C VAL A 110 -3.72 -7.22 7.05
N PHE A 111 -3.85 -6.51 5.93
CA PHE A 111 -4.26 -7.12 4.66
C PHE A 111 -3.29 -8.23 4.22
N GLU A 112 -1.98 -8.00 4.31
CA GLU A 112 -0.96 -9.03 4.03
C GLU A 112 -1.01 -10.21 5.00
N GLU A 113 -1.29 -9.95 6.28
CA GLU A 113 -1.44 -10.98 7.29
C GLU A 113 -2.66 -11.88 6.99
N GLU A 114 -3.83 -11.28 6.74
CA GLU A 114 -5.06 -12.02 6.49
C GLU A 114 -5.08 -12.68 5.09
N LEU A 115 -4.43 -12.06 4.10
CA LEU A 115 -4.29 -12.64 2.77
C LEU A 115 -3.55 -14.00 2.80
N LYS A 116 -2.53 -14.14 3.64
CA LYS A 116 -1.80 -15.40 3.81
C LYS A 116 -2.65 -16.54 4.40
N LYS A 117 -3.71 -16.19 5.14
CA LYS A 117 -4.61 -17.16 5.80
C LYS A 117 -5.86 -17.45 4.96
N ALA A 118 -6.17 -16.57 4.00
CA ALA A 118 -7.39 -16.63 3.23
C ALA A 118 -7.40 -17.80 2.25
N LYS A 119 -8.49 -18.59 2.28
CA LYS A 119 -8.72 -19.72 1.36
C LYS A 119 -9.49 -19.30 0.10
N ASP A 120 -10.26 -18.24 0.21
CA ASP A 120 -11.11 -17.66 -0.82
C ASP A 120 -11.30 -16.15 -0.56
N PRO A 121 -11.80 -15.38 -1.54
CA PRO A 121 -12.04 -13.95 -1.37
C PRO A 121 -12.98 -13.62 -0.20
N ASP A 122 -13.99 -14.43 0.05
CA ASP A 122 -15.00 -14.15 1.09
C ASP A 122 -14.39 -14.29 2.48
N SER A 123 -13.48 -15.24 2.69
CA SER A 123 -12.75 -15.41 3.94
C SER A 123 -11.87 -14.19 4.24
N LEU A 124 -11.18 -13.64 3.23
CA LEU A 124 -10.40 -12.40 3.38
C LEU A 124 -11.30 -11.19 3.68
N ILE A 125 -12.43 -11.06 2.95
CA ILE A 125 -13.40 -9.97 3.18
C ILE A 125 -13.91 -10.01 4.63
N ASN A 126 -14.29 -11.17 5.13
CA ASN A 126 -14.81 -11.31 6.49
C ASN A 126 -13.74 -10.97 7.53
N ALA A 127 -12.53 -11.50 7.38
CA ALA A 127 -11.41 -11.19 8.28
C ALA A 127 -11.11 -9.67 8.32
N MET A 128 -11.04 -9.03 7.16
CA MET A 128 -10.77 -7.59 7.09
C MET A 128 -11.91 -6.74 7.68
N LYS A 129 -13.16 -7.16 7.54
CA LYS A 129 -14.32 -6.49 8.19
C LYS A 129 -14.27 -6.62 9.72
N GLU A 130 -13.82 -7.75 10.24
CA GLU A 130 -13.63 -7.94 11.69
C GLU A 130 -12.48 -7.07 12.22
N ARG A 131 -11.39 -6.94 11.49
CA ARG A 131 -10.24 -6.12 11.88
C ARG A 131 -10.51 -4.61 11.74
N PHE A 132 -11.37 -4.21 10.80
CA PHE A 132 -11.72 -2.81 10.49
C PHE A 132 -13.23 -2.59 10.43
N PRO A 133 -13.96 -2.81 11.54
CA PRO A 133 -15.43 -2.81 11.54
C PRO A 133 -16.05 -1.43 11.25
N SER A 134 -15.28 -0.37 11.42
CA SER A 134 -15.73 1.02 11.17
C SER A 134 -15.34 1.54 9.78
N ALA A 135 -14.57 0.77 9.00
CA ALA A 135 -14.13 1.21 7.67
C ALA A 135 -15.28 1.16 6.67
N ASP A 136 -15.48 2.28 5.96
CA ASP A 136 -16.43 2.37 4.85
C ASP A 136 -15.80 1.87 3.53
N PHE A 137 -16.53 1.98 2.40
CA PHE A 137 -16.05 1.63 1.05
C PHE A 137 -15.76 0.13 0.85
N LEU A 138 -16.71 -0.71 1.23
CA LEU A 138 -16.62 -2.18 1.10
C LEU A 138 -16.26 -2.64 -0.32
N LEU A 139 -16.68 -1.93 -1.38
CA LEU A 139 -16.36 -2.26 -2.76
C LEU A 139 -14.84 -2.32 -3.02
N ALA A 140 -14.04 -1.47 -2.36
CA ALA A 140 -12.58 -1.51 -2.49
C ALA A 140 -12.02 -2.83 -1.92
N LEU A 141 -12.52 -3.26 -0.76
CA LEU A 141 -12.13 -4.54 -0.15
C LEU A 141 -12.54 -5.73 -1.04
N GLU A 142 -13.78 -5.75 -1.53
CA GLU A 142 -14.28 -6.84 -2.39
C GLU A 142 -13.44 -7.00 -3.66
N ARG A 143 -13.09 -5.89 -4.30
CA ARG A 143 -12.23 -5.91 -5.50
C ARG A 143 -10.81 -6.34 -5.15
N GLY A 144 -10.26 -5.81 -4.07
CA GLY A 144 -8.93 -6.19 -3.57
C GLY A 144 -8.84 -7.68 -3.25
N ALA A 145 -9.83 -8.23 -2.54
CA ALA A 145 -9.87 -9.65 -2.19
C ALA A 145 -9.95 -10.53 -3.45
N LYS A 146 -10.85 -10.22 -4.39
CA LYS A 146 -10.99 -10.97 -5.64
C LYS A 146 -9.74 -10.94 -6.51
N ALA A 147 -9.00 -9.85 -6.50
CA ALA A 147 -7.77 -9.72 -7.30
C ALA A 147 -6.57 -10.46 -6.68
N ASN A 148 -6.50 -10.53 -5.34
CA ASN A 148 -5.33 -11.05 -4.64
C ASN A 148 -5.48 -12.50 -4.17
N VAL A 149 -6.69 -12.98 -3.89
CA VAL A 149 -6.91 -14.40 -3.52
C VAL A 149 -7.18 -15.22 -4.76
N LYS A 150 -6.25 -16.14 -5.10
CA LYS A 150 -6.43 -17.08 -6.19
C LYS A 150 -7.16 -18.33 -5.69
N PRO A 151 -8.22 -18.80 -6.35
CA PRO A 151 -8.89 -20.03 -5.97
C PRO A 151 -7.90 -21.20 -5.97
N GLY A 152 -7.81 -21.95 -4.86
CA GLY A 152 -7.00 -23.16 -4.74
C GLY A 152 -5.55 -22.95 -4.30
N GLN A 153 -5.10 -21.76 -3.93
CA GLN A 153 -3.81 -21.58 -3.27
C GLN A 153 -3.95 -21.91 -1.78
N THR A 154 -3.56 -23.13 -1.40
CA THR A 154 -3.35 -23.48 0.01
C THR A 154 -1.95 -23.02 0.45
N THR A 155 -1.75 -22.85 1.77
CA THR A 155 -0.43 -22.53 2.36
C THR A 155 0.66 -23.52 1.95
N ASP A 156 0.29 -24.75 1.59
CA ASP A 156 1.20 -25.79 1.14
C ASP A 156 1.80 -25.48 -0.25
N ASP A 157 1.03 -24.87 -1.16
CA ASP A 157 1.53 -24.45 -2.48
C ASP A 157 2.61 -23.34 -2.40
N LEU A 158 2.57 -22.53 -1.34
CA LEU A 158 3.57 -21.48 -1.12
C LEU A 158 4.88 -22.04 -0.53
N VAL A 159 4.78 -23.07 0.30
CA VAL A 159 5.94 -23.76 0.88
C VAL A 159 6.66 -24.57 -0.20
N ASP A 160 5.93 -25.27 -1.05
CA ASP A 160 6.51 -26.06 -2.16
C ASP A 160 7.22 -25.16 -3.19
N ARG A 161 6.67 -23.98 -3.51
CA ARG A 161 7.35 -23.03 -4.41
C ARG A 161 8.60 -22.41 -3.81
N ALA A 162 8.63 -22.15 -2.51
CA ALA A 162 9.82 -21.67 -1.82
C ALA A 162 10.91 -22.75 -1.74
N PHE A 163 10.50 -24.02 -1.59
CA PHE A 163 11.41 -25.16 -1.56
C PHE A 163 12.01 -25.45 -2.96
N VAL A 164 11.19 -25.43 -4.01
CA VAL A 164 11.65 -25.64 -5.40
C VAL A 164 12.55 -24.49 -5.88
N ALA A 165 12.26 -23.23 -5.54
CA ALA A 165 13.10 -22.09 -5.88
C ALA A 165 14.47 -22.11 -5.16
N GLY A 166 14.58 -22.79 -4.03
CA GLY A 166 15.84 -22.97 -3.30
C GLY A 166 16.75 -24.06 -3.87
N CYS A 167 16.23 -24.90 -4.77
CA CYS A 167 17.00 -26.00 -5.41
C CYS A 167 17.58 -25.66 -6.79
N GLU A 168 17.21 -24.54 -7.38
CA GLU A 168 17.78 -24.08 -8.66
C GLU A 168 19.05 -23.24 -8.45
N GLY A 169 20.14 -23.88 -8.06
CA GLY A 169 21.47 -23.30 -8.13
C GLY A 169 22.01 -23.40 -9.58
N PRO A 170 22.85 -22.44 -10.05
CA PRO A 170 23.24 -22.31 -11.45
C PRO A 170 24.17 -23.41 -11.99
N ASN A 171 24.26 -24.59 -11.36
CA ASN A 171 25.12 -25.65 -11.86
C ASN A 171 24.82 -27.06 -11.29
N GLN A 172 23.60 -27.59 -11.44
CA GLN A 172 23.33 -28.99 -11.14
C GLN A 172 22.59 -29.69 -12.28
N SER A 173 23.20 -30.81 -12.72
CA SER A 173 22.69 -31.74 -13.72
C SER A 173 21.44 -32.48 -13.22
N PRO A 174 20.43 -32.79 -14.07
CA PRO A 174 19.11 -33.33 -13.67
C PRO A 174 19.12 -34.80 -13.17
N ARG A 175 20.11 -35.27 -12.46
CA ARG A 175 20.18 -36.71 -12.09
C ARG A 175 20.38 -37.04 -10.61
N ASP A 176 20.39 -36.09 -9.70
CA ASP A 176 20.53 -36.42 -8.28
C ASP A 176 19.29 -35.89 -7.53
N GLY A 177 18.39 -36.85 -7.23
CA GLY A 177 17.11 -36.55 -6.57
C GLY A 177 17.33 -36.05 -5.15
N CYS A 178 16.59 -35.01 -4.78
CA CYS A 178 16.38 -34.65 -3.37
C CYS A 178 15.57 -35.78 -2.70
N GLN A 179 16.17 -36.46 -1.73
CA GLN A 179 15.49 -37.27 -0.72
C GLN A 179 15.20 -36.42 0.51
#